data_64316f3920c0f029bfbe89c02c14725c
#
_entry.id   64316f3920c0f029bfbe89c02c14725c
#
_cell.length_a   1.000
_cell.length_b   1.000
_cell.length_c   1.000
_cell.angle_alpha   90.00
_cell.angle_beta   90.00
_cell.angle_gamma   90.00
#
_symmetry.space_group_name_H-M   'P 1'
#
loop_
_entity.id
_entity.type
_entity.pdbx_description
1 polymer ?
#
loop_
_entity_poly.entity_id
_entity_poly.type
_entity_poly.pdbx_seq_one_letter_code
_entity_poly.pdbx_strand_id
1 'polypeptide(L)'
;MIVMILENVPIGLRGELSRWLLEPRAGVFVGHVSARVRDKLWHKCCQNAKAGGLLQIWSTNAEQRFQMRHHGDTSRQIIELEGLQLIQIPQNLEHKANGSVTRLRLKQLEKTPPSEG
;
A
#
# COMPACT_ATOMS: atom_id res chain seq x y z
N MET A 1 -5.55 12.86 3.97
CA MET A 1 -5.06 11.80 4.84
C MET A 1 -4.09 10.91 4.08
N ILE A 2 -3.10 10.40 4.76
CA ILE A 2 -2.08 9.57 4.14
C ILE A 2 -1.81 8.37 5.04
N VAL A 3 -1.59 7.22 4.41
CA VAL A 3 -1.15 6.01 5.10
C VAL A 3 0.08 5.51 4.37
N MET A 4 1.13 5.17 5.13
CA MET A 4 2.32 4.57 4.54
C MET A 4 2.63 3.27 5.27
N ILE A 5 2.93 2.26 4.51
CA ILE A 5 3.27 0.95 5.06
C ILE A 5 4.65 0.57 4.56
N LEU A 6 5.54 0.33 5.51
CA LEU A 6 6.93 0.01 5.22
C LEU A 6 7.21 -1.43 5.64
N GLU A 7 7.80 -2.20 4.74
CA GLU A 7 8.13 -3.59 5.01
C GLU A 7 9.64 -3.79 4.85
N ASN A 8 10.25 -4.34 5.87
CA ASN A 8 11.65 -4.76 5.80
C ASN A 8 12.60 -3.63 5.41
N VAL A 9 12.35 -2.44 5.96
CA VAL A 9 13.18 -1.27 5.67
C VAL A 9 14.12 -0.97 6.84
N PRO A 10 15.18 -0.18 6.60
CA PRO A 10 16.07 0.21 7.70
C PRO A 10 15.32 0.98 8.78
N ILE A 11 15.72 0.76 10.02
CA ILE A 11 15.09 1.40 11.18
C ILE A 11 15.15 2.92 11.09
N GLY A 12 16.25 3.46 10.56
CA GLY A 12 16.39 4.91 10.44
C GLY A 12 15.29 5.54 9.61
N LEU A 13 14.83 4.83 8.60
CA LEU A 13 13.78 5.34 7.74
C LEU A 13 12.47 5.47 8.50
N ARG A 14 12.18 4.49 9.34
CA ARG A 14 10.99 4.54 10.17
C ARG A 14 11.04 5.71 11.14
N GLY A 15 12.21 5.93 11.73
CA GLY A 15 12.39 7.07 12.61
C GLY A 15 12.18 8.41 11.92
N GLU A 16 12.59 8.49 10.67
CA GLU A 16 12.41 9.70 9.89
C GLU A 16 10.92 9.99 9.68
N LEU A 17 10.15 8.95 9.35
CA LEU A 17 8.71 9.12 9.13
C LEU A 17 7.97 9.49 10.40
N SER A 18 8.44 9.03 11.55
CA SER A 18 7.80 9.32 12.81
C SER A 18 7.79 10.82 13.13
N ARG A 19 8.61 11.58 12.45
CA ARG A 19 8.63 13.03 12.64
C ARG A 19 7.43 13.71 12.00
N TRP A 20 6.79 13.03 11.06
CA TRP A 20 5.69 13.61 10.30
C TRP A 20 4.38 12.87 10.53
N LEU A 21 4.46 11.57 10.80
CA LEU A 21 3.29 10.70 10.85
C LEU A 21 3.29 9.91 12.15
N LEU A 22 2.11 9.46 12.52
CA LEU A 22 1.93 8.61 13.68
C LEU A 22 2.14 7.16 13.28
N GLU A 23 2.85 6.40 14.10
CA GLU A 23 3.08 4.98 13.84
C GLU A 23 2.26 4.14 14.81
N PRO A 24 1.01 3.78 14.46
CA PRO A 24 0.17 3.01 15.38
C PRO A 24 0.64 1.58 15.56
N ARG A 25 1.39 1.05 14.61
CA ARG A 25 2.03 -0.24 14.75
C ARG A 25 3.25 -0.25 13.85
N ALA A 26 4.15 -1.20 14.10
CA ALA A 26 5.43 -1.23 13.40
C ALA A 26 5.24 -1.18 11.89
N GLY A 27 5.85 -0.19 11.26
CA GLY A 27 5.83 -0.07 9.83
C GLY A 27 4.58 0.57 9.23
N VAL A 28 3.59 0.89 10.04
CA VAL A 28 2.36 1.51 9.54
C VAL A 28 2.30 2.94 10.04
N PHE A 29 2.21 3.89 9.13
CA PHE A 29 2.22 5.32 9.45
C PHE A 29 0.96 5.98 8.93
N VAL A 30 0.38 6.84 9.73
CA VAL A 30 -0.86 7.52 9.40
C VAL A 30 -0.75 8.98 9.77
N GLY A 31 -1.32 9.84 8.96
CA GLY A 31 -1.32 11.24 9.29
C GLY A 31 -1.95 12.10 8.21
N HIS A 32 -1.69 13.39 8.33
CA HIS A 32 -2.21 14.37 7.38
C HIS A 32 -1.09 15.34 7.04
N VAL A 33 -0.68 15.33 5.79
CA VAL A 33 0.36 16.21 5.29
C VAL A 33 -0.07 16.76 3.95
N SER A 34 0.58 17.83 3.52
CA SER A 34 0.29 18.39 2.21
C SER A 34 0.76 17.44 1.11
N ALA A 35 0.26 17.64 -0.09
CA ALA A 35 0.68 16.84 -1.23
C ALA A 35 2.19 16.98 -1.46
N ARG A 36 2.72 18.15 -1.21
CA ARG A 36 4.16 18.38 -1.38
C ARG A 36 4.98 17.56 -0.40
N VAL A 37 4.57 17.53 0.85
CA VAL A 37 5.27 16.75 1.87
C VAL A 37 5.09 15.26 1.59
N ARG A 38 3.88 14.87 1.20
CA ARG A 38 3.62 13.48 0.83
C ARG A 38 4.60 12.99 -0.23
N ASP A 39 4.77 13.78 -1.28
CA ASP A 39 5.65 13.39 -2.36
C ASP A 39 7.12 13.39 -1.93
N LYS A 40 7.50 14.32 -1.09
CA LYS A 40 8.87 14.35 -0.57
C LYS A 40 9.15 13.13 0.30
N LEU A 41 8.21 12.76 1.14
CA LEU A 41 8.36 11.58 1.98
C LEU A 41 8.47 10.33 1.13
N TRP A 42 7.63 10.24 0.10
CA TRP A 42 7.67 9.10 -0.80
C TRP A 42 9.03 8.98 -1.48
N HIS A 43 9.50 10.09 -2.02
CA HIS A 43 10.77 10.10 -2.73
C HIS A 43 11.93 9.70 -1.82
N LYS A 44 11.95 10.24 -0.62
CA LYS A 44 12.97 9.90 0.35
C LYS A 44 12.94 8.44 0.74
N CYS A 45 11.75 7.92 0.94
CA CYS A 45 11.60 6.52 1.29
C CYS A 45 12.06 5.61 0.16
N CYS A 46 11.72 5.96 -1.07
CA CYS A 46 12.15 5.16 -2.21
C CYS A 46 13.66 5.10 -2.33
N GLN A 47 14.33 6.21 -2.03
CA GLN A 47 15.78 6.26 -2.12
C GLN A 47 16.47 5.45 -1.02
N ASN A 48 15.79 5.21 0.09
CA ASN A 48 16.40 4.59 1.25
C ASN A 48 15.78 3.27 1.66
N ALA A 49 14.89 2.72 0.84
CA ALA A 49 14.19 1.50 1.19
C ALA A 49 15.08 0.26 1.16
N LYS A 50 16.19 0.34 0.43
CA LYS A 50 17.09 -0.78 0.26
C LYS A 50 16.32 -1.97 -0.30
N ALA A 51 16.34 -3.11 0.40
CA ALA A 51 15.63 -4.30 -0.05
C ALA A 51 14.18 -4.34 0.37
N GLY A 52 13.71 -3.33 1.07
CA GLY A 52 12.35 -3.34 1.58
C GLY A 52 11.31 -2.87 0.59
N GLY A 53 10.07 -2.89 1.03
CA GLY A 53 8.95 -2.46 0.22
C GLY A 53 8.18 -1.33 0.86
N LEU A 54 7.55 -0.53 0.03
CA LEU A 54 6.80 0.64 0.46
C LEU A 54 5.44 0.67 -0.20
N LEU A 55 4.45 1.10 0.56
CA LEU A 55 3.12 1.37 0.03
C LEU A 55 2.67 2.70 0.57
N GLN A 56 2.13 3.54 -0.28
CA GLN A 56 1.58 4.82 0.15
C GLN A 56 0.16 4.96 -0.37
N ILE A 57 -0.73 5.35 0.51
CA ILE A 57 -2.15 5.54 0.20
C ILE A 57 -2.52 6.94 0.64
N TRP A 58 -3.22 7.68 -0.20
CA TRP A 58 -3.67 9.01 0.20
C TRP A 58 -5.04 9.29 -0.38
N SER A 59 -5.77 10.16 0.31
CA SER A 59 -7.11 10.52 -0.11
C SER A 59 -7.08 11.48 -1.29
N THR A 60 -8.03 11.32 -2.18
CA THR A 60 -8.16 12.19 -3.35
C THR A 60 -9.64 12.51 -3.57
N ASN A 61 -9.87 13.38 -4.55
CA ASN A 61 -11.24 13.68 -4.99
C ASN A 61 -11.67 12.79 -6.14
N ALA A 62 -10.84 11.82 -6.51
CA ALA A 62 -11.18 10.90 -7.57
C ALA A 62 -12.35 10.02 -7.16
N GLU A 63 -12.89 9.29 -8.12
CA GLU A 63 -14.06 8.46 -7.90
C GLU A 63 -13.86 7.47 -6.75
N GLN A 64 -12.69 6.85 -6.68
CA GLN A 64 -12.38 5.89 -5.64
C GLN A 64 -12.05 6.55 -4.31
N ARG A 65 -11.84 7.85 -4.30
CA ARG A 65 -11.57 8.65 -3.10
C ARG A 65 -10.18 8.45 -2.53
N PHE A 66 -9.36 7.61 -3.11
CA PHE A 66 -7.97 7.45 -2.69
C PHE A 66 -7.13 6.95 -3.85
N GLN A 67 -5.83 7.11 -3.72
CA GLN A 67 -4.87 6.57 -4.66
C GLN A 67 -3.76 5.88 -3.91
N MET A 68 -3.10 4.94 -4.56
CA MET A 68 -2.02 4.17 -3.97
C MET A 68 -0.84 4.10 -4.93
N ARG A 69 0.34 3.96 -4.35
CA ARG A 69 1.54 3.65 -5.13
C ARG A 69 2.44 2.80 -4.26
N HIS A 70 3.28 2.01 -4.91
CA HIS A 70 4.16 1.12 -4.19
C HIS A 70 5.56 1.14 -4.80
N HIS A 71 6.53 0.65 -4.02
CA HIS A 71 7.90 0.60 -4.46
C HIS A 71 8.59 -0.55 -3.75
N GLY A 72 9.44 -1.28 -4.48
CA GLY A 72 10.23 -2.32 -3.90
C GLY A 72 9.47 -3.61 -3.69
N ASP A 73 9.97 -4.43 -2.77
CA ASP A 73 9.45 -5.76 -2.53
C ASP A 73 8.36 -5.73 -1.48
N THR A 74 7.12 -5.57 -1.92
CA THR A 74 5.98 -5.52 -1.01
C THR A 74 5.30 -6.88 -0.98
N SER A 75 4.66 -7.17 0.15
CA SER A 75 3.89 -8.40 0.29
C SER A 75 2.55 -8.32 -0.42
N ARG A 76 2.17 -7.13 -0.84
CA ARG A 76 0.94 -6.91 -1.59
C ARG A 76 1.26 -6.15 -2.86
N GLN A 77 0.42 -6.27 -3.84
CA GLN A 77 0.60 -5.57 -5.10
C GLN A 77 -0.65 -4.78 -5.44
N ILE A 78 -0.44 -3.68 -6.12
CA ILE A 78 -1.55 -2.86 -6.58
C ILE A 78 -1.91 -3.31 -7.98
N ILE A 79 -3.17 -3.61 -8.19
CA ILE A 79 -3.69 -3.92 -9.52
C ILE A 79 -4.81 -2.95 -9.83
N GLU A 80 -5.08 -2.79 -11.10
CA GLU A 80 -6.14 -1.90 -11.54
C GLU A 80 -7.21 -2.72 -12.22
N LEU A 81 -8.45 -2.52 -11.79
CA LEU A 81 -9.58 -3.25 -12.34
C LEU A 81 -10.70 -2.25 -12.56
N GLU A 82 -11.05 -2.04 -13.84
CA GLU A 82 -12.12 -1.13 -14.22
C GLU A 82 -11.93 0.26 -13.63
N GLY A 83 -10.68 0.73 -13.66
CA GLY A 83 -10.38 2.07 -13.18
C GLY A 83 -10.17 2.18 -11.68
N LEU A 84 -10.34 1.10 -10.94
CA LEU A 84 -10.14 1.11 -9.50
C LEU A 84 -8.85 0.43 -9.15
N GLN A 85 -8.20 0.93 -8.11
CA GLN A 85 -6.99 0.31 -7.58
C GLN A 85 -7.35 -0.66 -6.49
N LEU A 86 -6.84 -1.88 -6.59
CA LEU A 86 -7.09 -2.94 -5.64
C LEU A 86 -5.77 -3.53 -5.17
N ILE A 87 -5.83 -4.23 -4.04
CA ILE A 87 -4.66 -4.88 -3.48
C ILE A 87 -4.74 -6.37 -3.77
N GLN A 88 -3.69 -6.91 -4.38
CA GLN A 88 -3.60 -8.33 -4.66
C GLN A 88 -2.55 -8.95 -3.75
N ILE A 89 -2.88 -10.09 -3.16
CA ILE A 89 -1.94 -10.87 -2.37
C ILE A 89 -1.21 -11.81 -3.31
N PRO A 90 0.13 -11.67 -3.43
CA PRO A 90 0.87 -12.54 -4.34
C PRO A 90 0.77 -13.99 -3.91
N GLN A 91 0.79 -14.90 -4.89
CA GLN A 91 0.79 -16.32 -4.67
C GLN A 91 2.22 -16.82 -4.69
N ASN A 92 2.57 -17.69 -3.77
CA ASN A 92 3.86 -18.32 -3.84
C ASN A 92 3.75 -19.60 -4.67
N LEU A 93 4.85 -20.29 -4.81
CA LEU A 93 4.91 -21.41 -5.75
C LEU A 93 3.96 -22.55 -5.42
N GLU A 94 3.80 -22.84 -4.15
CA GLU A 94 2.88 -23.90 -3.79
C GLU A 94 1.48 -23.59 -4.22
N HIS A 95 1.21 -22.36 -4.47
CA HIS A 95 -0.12 -21.93 -4.83
C HIS A 95 -0.34 -21.81 -6.30
N LYS A 96 0.59 -22.24 -7.08
CA LYS A 96 0.38 -22.25 -8.52
C LYS A 96 -0.79 -23.12 -8.89
N ALA A 97 -0.86 -24.27 -8.26
CA ALA A 97 -2.00 -25.13 -8.44
C ALA A 97 -3.25 -24.46 -7.92
N ASN A 98 -3.09 -23.43 -7.13
CA ASN A 98 -4.20 -22.70 -6.55
C ASN A 98 -4.34 -21.32 -7.15
N GLY A 99 -3.91 -21.15 -8.38
CA GLY A 99 -4.10 -19.88 -9.05
C GLY A 99 -5.53 -19.43 -9.03
N SER A 100 -6.45 -20.39 -8.99
CA SER A 100 -7.86 -20.07 -8.91
C SER A 100 -8.22 -19.40 -7.61
N VAL A 101 -7.42 -19.60 -6.57
CA VAL A 101 -7.68 -18.96 -5.27
C VAL A 101 -7.57 -17.47 -5.39
N THR A 102 -6.50 -17.01 -6.02
CA THR A 102 -6.33 -15.57 -6.23
C THR A 102 -7.48 -15.02 -7.07
N ARG A 103 -7.86 -15.77 -8.09
CA ARG A 103 -8.94 -15.35 -8.94
C ARG A 103 -10.25 -15.25 -8.18
N LEU A 104 -10.48 -16.21 -7.28
CA LEU A 104 -11.67 -16.16 -6.46
C LEU A 104 -11.69 -14.96 -5.54
N ARG A 105 -10.54 -14.61 -4.99
CA ARG A 105 -10.46 -13.44 -4.13
C ARG A 105 -10.80 -12.16 -4.89
N LEU A 106 -10.31 -12.06 -6.11
CA LEU A 106 -10.63 -10.91 -6.93
C LEU A 106 -12.11 -10.87 -7.24
N LYS A 107 -12.68 -12.01 -7.54
CA LYS A 107 -14.10 -12.08 -7.79
C LYS A 107 -14.91 -11.66 -6.57
N GLN A 108 -14.46 -12.05 -5.40
CA GLN A 108 -15.13 -11.65 -4.18
C GLN A 108 -15.08 -10.15 -3.99
N LEU A 109 -13.95 -9.54 -4.31
CA LEU A 109 -13.84 -8.10 -4.22
C LEU A 109 -14.82 -7.42 -5.14
N GLU A 110 -15.01 -7.99 -6.33
CA GLU A 110 -15.96 -7.44 -7.27
C GLU A 110 -17.39 -7.65 -6.83
N LYS A 111 -17.67 -8.82 -6.25
CA LYS A 111 -19.00 -9.18 -5.85
C LYS A 111 -19.38 -8.65 -4.49
N THR A 112 -18.39 -8.35 -3.67
CA THR A 112 -18.67 -7.93 -2.32
C THR A 112 -19.06 -6.47 -2.33
N PRO A 113 -20.33 -6.18 -2.33
CA PRO A 113 -20.76 -4.80 -2.34
C PRO A 113 -20.48 -4.18 -0.98
N PRO A 114 -20.41 -2.89 -0.93
CA PRO A 114 -20.18 -2.21 0.34
C PRO A 114 -21.17 -2.61 1.42
N SER A 115 -22.34 -3.02 1.02
CA SER A 115 -23.36 -3.42 1.97
C SER A 115 -22.97 -4.67 2.74
N GLU A 116 -22.02 -5.41 2.24
CA GLU A 116 -21.54 -6.60 2.92
C GLU A 116 -20.60 -6.27 4.04
N GLY A 117 -19.97 -5.15 3.94
CA GLY A 117 -19.00 -4.76 4.93
C GLY A 117 -19.60 -4.33 6.23
#